data_86708f194f9214b95c3da483ff27ee57
#
_entry.id   86708f194f9214b95c3da483ff27ee57
#
_cell.length_a   1.000
_cell.length_b   1.000
_cell.length_c   1.000
_cell.angle_alpha   90.00
_cell.angle_beta   90.00
_cell.angle_gamma   90.00
#
_symmetry.space_group_name_H-M   'P 1'
#
loop_
_entity.id
_entity.type
_entity.pdbx_description
1 polymer ?
#
loop_
_entity_poly.entity_id
_entity_poly.type
_entity_poly.pdbx_seq_one_letter_code
_entity_poly.pdbx_strand_id
1 'polypeptide(L)'
;MNEKPRRIAHLDMDAFYASVELLRYPELSGLPVVIGGRLKHKPTTRDDGSMHFSKLREYVGRGVITTSTYEARAMGVFSGMGVMKAAQLAPDAILLPADFDNYRHYSRLFKAAVAGIAPKIEGTGIDEIYIDLSDLPDNTLVLAKRIKQAVHDATGLSCSIGITPNKLLSKICSDLGKPDGLTILDMSDIPDRIWPLSVRKINGIGPKATKKLESLGITTIAELAQAELSFLQVHFGCSYSTWLHEASHGIDERPVVTYAEPKSISRETTFERDLHPTHDRLALSEAFTALCTRVAEDLQRKGYVGRTIGIKLRFEDFHTVTRDLTLAVHTADPASIRRAAGECLRRVTLKKKLRLLGVRASTLSSIQSTKAKDVLQQRELPLEL
;
A
#
# COMPACT_ATOMS: atom_id res chain seq x y z
N MET A 1 15.69 6.67 -35.77
CA MET A 1 14.49 7.34 -35.25
C MET A 1 14.89 7.82 -33.86
N ASN A 2 14.87 9.14 -33.61
CA ASN A 2 15.14 9.65 -32.24
C ASN A 2 13.96 9.20 -31.36
N GLU A 3 14.20 8.25 -30.49
CA GLU A 3 13.22 7.92 -29.44
C GLU A 3 12.92 9.18 -28.63
N LYS A 4 11.63 9.48 -28.48
CA LYS A 4 11.21 10.59 -27.63
C LYS A 4 11.70 10.32 -26.20
N PRO A 5 12.27 11.30 -25.48
CA PRO A 5 12.70 11.11 -24.12
C PRO A 5 11.51 10.69 -23.26
N ARG A 6 11.71 9.66 -22.45
CA ARG A 6 10.68 9.20 -21.49
C ARG A 6 10.38 10.31 -20.48
N ARG A 7 9.10 10.52 -20.19
CA ARG A 7 8.61 11.45 -19.18
C ARG A 7 7.62 10.73 -18.28
N ILE A 8 8.09 10.24 -17.16
CA ILE A 8 7.30 9.50 -16.19
C ILE A 8 7.02 10.39 -14.99
N ALA A 9 5.75 10.64 -14.71
CA ALA A 9 5.32 11.34 -13.51
C ALA A 9 4.92 10.35 -12.43
N HIS A 10 5.29 10.64 -11.18
CA HIS A 10 4.68 10.06 -9.99
C HIS A 10 3.88 11.15 -9.29
N LEU A 11 2.59 10.93 -9.12
CA LEU A 11 1.67 11.80 -8.39
C LEU A 11 1.29 11.12 -7.08
N ASP A 12 1.39 11.86 -5.99
CA ASP A 12 1.06 11.42 -4.63
C ASP A 12 0.22 12.50 -3.94
N MET A 13 -0.95 12.12 -3.43
CA MET A 13 -1.85 13.05 -2.74
C MET A 13 -1.29 13.40 -1.36
N ASP A 14 -1.25 14.69 -1.03
CA ASP A 14 -0.64 15.18 0.20
C ASP A 14 -1.45 14.80 1.44
N ALA A 15 -0.84 14.05 2.38
CA ALA A 15 -1.46 13.55 3.61
C ALA A 15 -2.88 13.02 3.41
N PHE A 16 -3.11 12.26 2.33
CA PHE A 16 -4.38 11.98 1.67
C PHE A 16 -5.57 11.80 2.61
N TYR A 17 -5.55 10.79 3.50
CA TYR A 17 -6.70 10.54 4.36
C TYR A 17 -6.96 11.69 5.33
N ALA A 18 -5.90 12.31 5.85
CA ALA A 18 -6.08 13.47 6.73
C ALA A 18 -6.66 14.65 5.95
N SER A 19 -6.16 14.90 4.74
CA SER A 19 -6.67 15.98 3.88
C SER A 19 -8.14 15.78 3.49
N VAL A 20 -8.58 14.53 3.24
CA VAL A 20 -10.00 14.22 3.00
C VAL A 20 -10.86 14.49 4.24
N GLU A 21 -10.38 14.18 5.44
CA GLU A 21 -11.11 14.50 6.68
C GLU A 21 -11.15 16.01 6.95
N LEU A 22 -10.11 16.76 6.59
CA LEU A 22 -10.10 18.22 6.72
C LEU A 22 -11.11 18.92 5.78
N LEU A 23 -11.47 18.32 4.64
CA LEU A 23 -12.60 18.81 3.85
C LEU A 23 -13.93 18.69 4.59
N ARG A 24 -14.07 17.65 5.40
CA ARG A 24 -15.26 17.39 6.22
C ARG A 24 -15.29 18.21 7.51
N TYR A 25 -14.12 18.48 8.07
CA TYR A 25 -13.93 19.21 9.33
C TYR A 25 -12.92 20.35 9.12
N PRO A 26 -13.32 21.42 8.39
CA PRO A 26 -12.42 22.53 8.05
C PRO A 26 -11.82 23.24 9.27
N GLU A 27 -12.54 23.22 10.41
CA GLU A 27 -12.09 23.78 11.70
C GLU A 27 -10.85 23.10 12.26
N LEU A 28 -10.48 21.92 11.75
CA LEU A 28 -9.26 21.20 12.13
C LEU A 28 -8.05 21.58 11.30
N SER A 29 -8.21 22.47 10.31
CA SER A 29 -7.10 22.93 9.46
C SER A 29 -6.00 23.58 10.30
N GLY A 30 -4.73 23.24 10.04
CA GLY A 30 -3.59 23.72 10.81
C GLY A 30 -3.39 23.05 12.17
N LEU A 31 -4.24 22.12 12.56
CA LEU A 31 -4.11 21.38 13.81
C LEU A 31 -3.45 19.99 13.61
N PRO A 32 -2.80 19.44 14.64
CA PRO A 32 -2.28 18.08 14.60
C PRO A 32 -3.44 17.08 14.65
N VAL A 33 -3.76 16.49 13.48
CA VAL A 33 -4.81 15.48 13.30
C VAL A 33 -4.21 14.15 12.87
N VAL A 34 -4.72 13.08 13.44
CA VAL A 34 -4.26 11.71 13.23
C VAL A 34 -5.44 10.81 12.85
N ILE A 35 -5.28 10.05 11.78
CA ILE A 35 -6.27 9.08 11.33
C ILE A 35 -5.83 7.68 11.78
N GLY A 36 -6.68 6.98 12.54
CA GLY A 36 -6.34 5.66 13.11
C GLY A 36 -7.24 5.26 14.26
N GLY A 37 -8.23 6.10 14.56
CA GLY A 37 -9.24 5.84 15.57
C GLY A 37 -10.21 4.70 15.21
N ARG A 38 -10.99 4.28 16.18
CA ARG A 38 -12.11 3.34 16.01
C ARG A 38 -13.42 4.12 15.86
N LEU A 39 -14.52 3.44 15.53
CA LEU A 39 -15.84 4.06 15.42
C LEU A 39 -16.27 4.86 16.66
N LYS A 40 -15.86 4.44 17.87
CA LYS A 40 -16.12 5.18 19.12
C LYS A 40 -15.45 6.56 19.20
N HIS A 41 -14.45 6.84 18.33
CA HIS A 41 -13.78 8.13 18.26
C HIS A 41 -14.37 9.02 17.15
N LYS A 42 -15.57 8.69 16.62
CA LYS A 42 -16.29 9.60 15.73
C LYS A 42 -16.59 10.91 16.45
N PRO A 43 -16.41 12.05 15.76
CA PRO A 43 -16.81 13.34 16.31
C PRO A 43 -18.28 13.34 16.70
N THR A 44 -18.59 14.00 17.80
CA THR A 44 -19.98 14.15 18.32
C THR A 44 -20.31 15.62 18.47
N THR A 45 -21.57 15.96 18.21
CA THR A 45 -22.08 17.32 18.45
C THR A 45 -22.47 17.46 19.92
N ARG A 46 -22.02 18.52 20.57
CA ARG A 46 -22.42 18.90 21.93
C ARG A 46 -23.75 19.63 21.92
N ASP A 47 -24.34 19.80 23.10
CA ASP A 47 -25.63 20.49 23.27
C ASP A 47 -25.60 21.97 22.80
N ASP A 48 -24.42 22.59 22.82
CA ASP A 48 -24.17 23.95 22.33
C ASP A 48 -23.95 24.04 20.82
N GLY A 49 -24.06 22.91 20.09
CA GLY A 49 -23.83 22.81 18.64
C GLY A 49 -22.35 22.69 18.24
N SER A 50 -21.40 22.78 19.18
CA SER A 50 -19.98 22.61 18.89
C SER A 50 -19.62 21.14 18.66
N MET A 51 -18.57 20.90 17.83
CA MET A 51 -18.07 19.56 17.61
C MET A 51 -17.07 19.16 18.71
N HIS A 52 -17.21 17.95 19.20
CA HIS A 52 -16.24 17.33 20.10
C HIS A 52 -15.42 16.29 19.34
N PHE A 53 -14.09 16.40 19.44
CA PHE A 53 -13.13 15.51 18.82
C PHE A 53 -12.34 14.76 19.89
N SER A 54 -12.22 13.44 19.75
CA SER A 54 -11.37 12.62 20.63
C SER A 54 -9.90 12.99 20.47
N LYS A 55 -9.12 12.86 21.54
CA LYS A 55 -7.67 13.08 21.54
C LYS A 55 -6.90 11.77 21.59
N LEU A 56 -5.64 11.79 21.11
CA LEU A 56 -4.78 10.60 21.12
C LEU A 56 -4.64 9.98 22.51
N ARG A 57 -4.57 10.79 23.60
CA ARG A 57 -4.47 10.30 24.97
C ARG A 57 -5.66 9.43 25.43
N GLU A 58 -6.81 9.54 24.76
CA GLU A 58 -8.02 8.77 25.08
C GLU A 58 -8.02 7.38 24.42
N TYR A 59 -7.03 7.12 23.56
CA TYR A 59 -6.96 5.87 22.84
C TYR A 59 -6.36 4.74 23.66
N VAL A 60 -7.05 3.60 23.67
CA VAL A 60 -6.54 2.34 24.21
C VAL A 60 -6.73 1.24 23.16
N GLY A 61 -5.66 0.53 22.83
CA GLY A 61 -5.73 -0.60 21.88
C GLY A 61 -4.48 -0.82 21.04
N ARG A 62 -4.61 -1.66 20.01
CA ARG A 62 -3.53 -2.12 19.13
C ARG A 62 -3.55 -1.49 17.74
N GLY A 63 -4.28 -0.39 17.58
CA GLY A 63 -4.35 0.33 16.30
C GLY A 63 -3.02 0.95 15.90
N VAL A 64 -2.91 1.22 14.60
CA VAL A 64 -1.81 1.96 14.00
C VAL A 64 -2.33 3.23 13.35
N ILE A 65 -1.48 4.24 13.28
CA ILE A 65 -1.75 5.47 12.53
C ILE A 65 -1.84 5.13 11.05
N THR A 66 -2.95 5.44 10.42
CA THR A 66 -3.12 5.28 8.98
C THR A 66 -2.44 6.41 8.22
N THR A 67 -2.69 7.66 8.66
CA THR A 67 -1.97 8.86 8.23
C THR A 67 -2.10 9.97 9.28
N SER A 68 -1.35 11.06 9.10
CA SER A 68 -1.35 12.23 9.97
C SER A 68 -1.14 13.51 9.16
N THR A 69 -1.64 14.64 9.65
CA THR A 69 -1.35 15.97 9.08
C THR A 69 0.13 16.33 9.25
N TYR A 70 0.59 17.33 8.51
CA TYR A 70 1.99 17.78 8.60
C TYR A 70 2.32 18.35 9.98
N GLU A 71 1.36 18.97 10.65
CA GLU A 71 1.47 19.44 12.05
C GLU A 71 1.73 18.26 13.01
N ALA A 72 1.00 17.16 12.85
CA ALA A 72 1.24 15.96 13.66
C ALA A 72 2.57 15.27 13.30
N ARG A 73 2.99 15.29 12.01
CA ARG A 73 4.30 14.79 11.58
C ARG A 73 5.45 15.61 12.19
N ALA A 74 5.30 16.92 12.33
CA ALA A 74 6.27 17.78 13.01
C ALA A 74 6.45 17.41 14.50
N MET A 75 5.43 16.79 15.12
CA MET A 75 5.49 16.23 16.47
C MET A 75 6.04 14.79 16.51
N GLY A 76 6.50 14.24 15.39
CA GLY A 76 7.05 12.88 15.28
C GLY A 76 6.00 11.79 15.09
N VAL A 77 4.76 12.12 14.74
CA VAL A 77 3.68 11.14 14.52
C VAL A 77 3.52 10.82 13.03
N PHE A 78 3.84 9.58 12.64
CA PHE A 78 3.86 9.12 11.25
C PHE A 78 2.97 7.91 11.01
N SER A 79 2.62 7.67 9.74
CA SER A 79 1.91 6.47 9.28
C SER A 79 2.63 5.18 9.70
N GLY A 80 1.85 4.17 10.10
CA GLY A 80 2.37 2.89 10.58
C GLY A 80 2.81 2.87 12.05
N MET A 81 2.89 4.02 12.71
CA MET A 81 3.17 4.10 14.15
C MET A 81 2.00 3.56 14.97
N GLY A 82 2.27 2.83 16.05
CA GLY A 82 1.23 2.43 16.99
C GLY A 82 0.56 3.63 17.64
N VAL A 83 -0.78 3.66 17.70
CA VAL A 83 -1.54 4.81 18.24
C VAL A 83 -1.15 5.12 19.70
N MET A 84 -0.89 4.08 20.54
CA MET A 84 -0.42 4.27 21.92
C MET A 84 0.94 5.00 21.99
N LYS A 85 1.85 4.71 21.04
CA LYS A 85 3.15 5.42 20.95
C LYS A 85 2.96 6.86 20.47
N ALA A 86 2.07 7.08 19.51
CA ALA A 86 1.73 8.42 19.04
C ALA A 86 1.11 9.27 20.15
N ALA A 87 0.28 8.67 21.01
CA ALA A 87 -0.32 9.33 22.18
C ALA A 87 0.73 9.82 23.20
N GLN A 88 1.89 9.17 23.29
CA GLN A 88 3.01 9.62 24.12
C GLN A 88 3.72 10.85 23.53
N LEU A 89 3.78 10.94 22.18
CA LEU A 89 4.44 12.04 21.47
C LEU A 89 3.55 13.27 21.35
N ALA A 90 2.26 13.06 21.07
CA ALA A 90 1.29 14.12 20.81
C ALA A 90 -0.06 13.82 21.49
N PRO A 91 -0.14 13.85 22.85
CA PRO A 91 -1.33 13.42 23.57
C PRO A 91 -2.58 14.23 23.24
N ASP A 92 -2.43 15.48 22.88
CA ASP A 92 -3.51 16.41 22.56
C ASP A 92 -3.88 16.45 21.06
N ALA A 93 -3.14 15.75 20.19
CA ALA A 93 -3.50 15.64 18.78
C ALA A 93 -4.88 14.98 18.63
N ILE A 94 -5.65 15.47 17.67
CA ILE A 94 -7.00 15.00 17.39
C ILE A 94 -6.95 13.64 16.73
N LEU A 95 -7.77 12.70 17.20
CA LEU A 95 -7.88 11.35 16.69
C LEU A 95 -9.21 11.15 15.97
N LEU A 96 -9.15 10.88 14.68
CA LEU A 96 -10.31 10.55 13.86
C LEU A 96 -10.29 9.07 13.44
N PRO A 97 -11.45 8.41 13.30
CA PRO A 97 -11.56 7.10 12.69
C PRO A 97 -11.33 7.20 11.19
N ALA A 98 -10.83 6.11 10.58
CA ALA A 98 -10.67 6.04 9.14
C ALA A 98 -12.02 5.80 8.43
N ASP A 99 -12.28 6.55 7.35
CA ASP A 99 -13.43 6.38 6.46
C ASP A 99 -12.95 5.93 5.06
N PHE A 100 -12.69 4.63 4.91
CA PHE A 100 -12.16 4.08 3.67
C PHE A 100 -13.12 4.16 2.47
N ASP A 101 -14.43 4.27 2.69
CA ASP A 101 -15.39 4.46 1.60
C ASP A 101 -15.23 5.85 0.98
N ASN A 102 -15.09 6.86 1.82
CA ASN A 102 -14.83 8.22 1.39
C ASN A 102 -13.44 8.35 0.72
N TYR A 103 -12.40 7.73 1.28
CA TYR A 103 -11.06 7.75 0.66
C TYR A 103 -11.06 7.07 -0.71
N ARG A 104 -11.78 5.97 -0.90
CA ARG A 104 -11.95 5.34 -2.22
C ARG A 104 -12.72 6.24 -3.20
N HIS A 105 -13.67 7.02 -2.71
CA HIS A 105 -14.39 7.99 -3.54
C HIS A 105 -13.43 9.06 -4.08
N TYR A 106 -12.69 9.74 -3.22
CA TYR A 106 -11.70 10.76 -3.62
C TYR A 106 -10.57 10.17 -4.48
N SER A 107 -10.14 8.94 -4.21
CA SER A 107 -9.19 8.22 -5.07
C SER A 107 -9.69 8.06 -6.50
N ARG A 108 -10.97 7.73 -6.68
CA ARG A 108 -11.57 7.63 -8.04
C ARG A 108 -11.65 8.99 -8.72
N LEU A 109 -12.03 10.05 -7.99
CA LEU A 109 -12.13 11.40 -8.52
C LEU A 109 -10.81 11.90 -9.08
N PHE A 110 -9.72 11.88 -8.28
CA PHE A 110 -8.45 12.38 -8.77
C PHE A 110 -7.89 11.54 -9.92
N LYS A 111 -8.03 10.21 -9.87
CA LYS A 111 -7.59 9.33 -10.96
C LYS A 111 -8.35 9.59 -12.26
N ALA A 112 -9.64 9.82 -12.18
CA ALA A 112 -10.46 10.19 -13.34
C ALA A 112 -10.07 11.55 -13.92
N ALA A 113 -9.81 12.56 -13.06
CA ALA A 113 -9.36 13.87 -13.48
C ALA A 113 -8.01 13.80 -14.22
N VAL A 114 -7.04 13.03 -13.69
CA VAL A 114 -5.75 12.80 -14.35
C VAL A 114 -5.90 12.05 -15.66
N ALA A 115 -6.75 11.00 -15.71
CA ALA A 115 -6.98 10.20 -16.91
C ALA A 115 -7.55 11.03 -18.06
N GLY A 116 -8.34 12.08 -17.77
CA GLY A 116 -8.84 13.03 -18.76
C GLY A 116 -7.75 13.86 -19.46
N ILE A 117 -6.56 13.96 -18.86
CA ILE A 117 -5.40 14.68 -19.41
C ILE A 117 -4.37 13.69 -19.98
N ALA A 118 -4.06 12.65 -19.23
CA ALA A 118 -3.04 11.65 -19.51
C ALA A 118 -3.58 10.25 -19.23
N PRO A 119 -4.02 9.50 -20.26
CA PRO A 119 -4.74 8.23 -20.07
C PRO A 119 -3.86 7.05 -19.65
N LYS A 120 -2.53 7.14 -19.85
CA LYS A 120 -1.59 6.07 -19.46
C LYS A 120 -1.23 6.16 -17.99
N ILE A 121 -2.09 5.60 -17.13
CA ILE A 121 -1.97 5.64 -15.67
C ILE A 121 -1.77 4.23 -15.10
N GLU A 122 -0.82 4.08 -14.18
CA GLU A 122 -0.65 2.91 -13.32
C GLU A 122 -1.04 3.27 -11.88
N GLY A 123 -2.10 2.66 -11.34
CA GLY A 123 -2.47 2.81 -9.95
C GLY A 123 -1.63 1.91 -9.04
N THR A 124 -0.79 2.50 -8.19
CA THR A 124 0.05 1.77 -7.24
C THR A 124 -0.53 1.75 -5.83
N GLY A 125 -1.39 2.71 -5.52
CA GLY A 125 -2.07 2.85 -4.23
C GLY A 125 -3.44 3.50 -4.37
N ILE A 126 -4.02 3.80 -3.22
CA ILE A 126 -5.27 4.55 -3.15
C ILE A 126 -5.03 6.05 -3.42
N ASP A 127 -3.84 6.54 -3.10
CA ASP A 127 -3.41 7.95 -3.09
C ASP A 127 -2.27 8.25 -4.08
N GLU A 128 -1.72 7.24 -4.76
CA GLU A 128 -0.58 7.43 -5.65
C GLU A 128 -0.75 6.71 -7.00
N ILE A 129 -0.19 7.33 -8.05
CA ILE A 129 -0.18 6.81 -9.42
C ILE A 129 1.12 7.16 -10.14
N TYR A 130 1.52 6.31 -11.09
CA TYR A 130 2.45 6.71 -12.15
C TYR A 130 1.67 7.08 -13.41
N ILE A 131 2.24 8.01 -14.17
CA ILE A 131 1.65 8.55 -15.39
C ILE A 131 2.74 8.59 -16.47
N ASP A 132 2.49 8.01 -17.64
CA ASP A 132 3.38 8.15 -18.77
C ASP A 132 2.95 9.37 -19.64
N LEU A 133 3.78 10.39 -19.61
CA LEU A 133 3.60 11.65 -20.35
C LEU A 133 4.40 11.70 -21.66
N SER A 134 5.12 10.62 -22.01
CA SER A 134 6.10 10.62 -23.12
C SER A 134 5.50 10.98 -24.47
N ASP A 135 4.27 10.54 -24.74
CA ASP A 135 3.60 10.76 -26.03
C ASP A 135 2.84 12.09 -26.12
N LEU A 136 2.65 12.77 -25.00
CA LEU A 136 1.90 14.05 -24.98
C LEU A 136 2.73 15.17 -25.60
N PRO A 137 2.13 16.04 -26.43
CA PRO A 137 2.88 17.07 -27.16
C PRO A 137 3.28 18.27 -26.30
N ASP A 138 2.52 18.54 -25.23
CA ASP A 138 2.69 19.72 -24.39
C ASP A 138 4.01 19.71 -23.60
N ASN A 139 4.49 20.89 -23.22
CA ASN A 139 5.63 21.05 -22.33
C ASN A 139 5.37 20.39 -20.97
N THR A 140 6.39 19.75 -20.41
CA THR A 140 6.31 19.00 -19.16
C THR A 140 5.77 19.83 -17.98
N LEU A 141 6.23 21.07 -17.83
CA LEU A 141 5.77 21.96 -16.76
C LEU A 141 4.29 22.35 -16.93
N VAL A 142 3.86 22.60 -18.17
CA VAL A 142 2.45 22.91 -18.49
C VAL A 142 1.55 21.74 -18.16
N LEU A 143 1.94 20.52 -18.57
CA LEU A 143 1.21 19.28 -18.24
C LEU A 143 1.10 19.08 -16.74
N ALA A 144 2.21 19.21 -16.00
CA ALA A 144 2.23 19.06 -14.56
C ALA A 144 1.28 20.02 -13.86
N LYS A 145 1.31 21.31 -14.22
CA LYS A 145 0.41 22.32 -13.65
C LYS A 145 -1.06 22.01 -13.99
N ARG A 146 -1.35 21.59 -15.22
CA ARG A 146 -2.69 21.19 -15.63
C ARG A 146 -3.21 20.00 -14.85
N ILE A 147 -2.36 18.99 -14.61
CA ILE A 147 -2.71 17.82 -13.81
C ILE A 147 -2.99 18.21 -12.35
N LYS A 148 -2.12 19.02 -11.73
CA LYS A 148 -2.34 19.50 -10.36
C LYS A 148 -3.65 20.28 -10.23
N GLN A 149 -3.92 21.19 -11.17
CA GLN A 149 -5.16 21.97 -11.18
C GLN A 149 -6.39 21.08 -11.35
N ALA A 150 -6.38 20.12 -12.27
CA ALA A 150 -7.48 19.19 -12.48
C ALA A 150 -7.76 18.31 -11.23
N VAL A 151 -6.72 17.88 -10.52
CA VAL A 151 -6.85 17.15 -9.25
C VAL A 151 -7.51 18.06 -8.21
N HIS A 152 -7.02 19.28 -8.06
CA HIS A 152 -7.59 20.25 -7.13
C HIS A 152 -9.06 20.57 -7.45
N ASP A 153 -9.39 20.86 -8.70
CA ASP A 153 -10.77 21.19 -9.13
C ASP A 153 -11.73 20.02 -8.88
N ALA A 154 -11.27 18.77 -9.08
CA ALA A 154 -12.08 17.59 -8.88
C ALA A 154 -12.25 17.19 -7.40
N THR A 155 -11.32 17.55 -6.53
CA THR A 155 -11.25 16.99 -5.17
C THR A 155 -11.16 18.04 -4.06
N GLY A 156 -10.74 19.26 -4.35
CA GLY A 156 -10.36 20.26 -3.34
C GLY A 156 -9.04 19.95 -2.61
N LEU A 157 -8.31 18.91 -3.05
CA LEU A 157 -7.08 18.44 -2.40
C LEU A 157 -5.83 18.81 -3.19
N SER A 158 -4.70 18.95 -2.50
CA SER A 158 -3.39 19.09 -3.13
C SER A 158 -2.71 17.77 -3.40
N CYS A 159 -1.81 17.75 -4.37
CA CYS A 159 -0.92 16.63 -4.67
C CYS A 159 0.48 17.12 -5.00
N SER A 160 1.47 16.25 -4.76
CA SER A 160 2.85 16.48 -5.14
C SER A 160 3.25 15.61 -6.32
N ILE A 161 3.97 16.17 -7.30
CA ILE A 161 4.34 15.49 -8.53
C ILE A 161 5.86 15.54 -8.73
N GLY A 162 6.45 14.37 -9.01
CA GLY A 162 7.81 14.25 -9.52
C GLY A 162 7.78 13.77 -10.98
N ILE A 163 8.50 14.44 -11.90
CA ILE A 163 8.58 14.04 -13.30
C ILE A 163 10.04 13.82 -13.68
N THR A 164 10.36 12.64 -14.17
CA THR A 164 11.72 12.22 -14.53
C THR A 164 11.66 11.18 -15.66
N PRO A 165 12.80 10.73 -16.21
CA PRO A 165 12.79 9.69 -17.24
C PRO A 165 12.27 8.32 -16.80
N ASN A 166 12.11 8.03 -15.50
CA ASN A 166 11.68 6.72 -15.02
C ASN A 166 10.88 6.76 -13.71
N LYS A 167 10.30 5.60 -13.34
CA LYS A 167 9.44 5.46 -12.15
C LYS A 167 10.19 5.61 -10.84
N LEU A 168 11.43 5.13 -10.76
CA LEU A 168 12.24 5.19 -9.54
C LEU A 168 12.50 6.63 -9.14
N LEU A 169 13.05 7.41 -10.04
CA LEU A 169 13.38 8.82 -9.80
C LEU A 169 12.14 9.68 -9.60
N SER A 170 11.06 9.46 -10.38
CA SER A 170 9.84 10.24 -10.24
C SER A 170 9.20 10.08 -8.86
N LYS A 171 9.28 8.87 -8.27
CA LYS A 171 8.79 8.65 -6.90
C LYS A 171 9.66 9.35 -5.85
N ILE A 172 10.97 9.38 -6.00
CA ILE A 172 11.85 10.15 -5.12
C ILE A 172 11.51 11.64 -5.24
N CYS A 173 11.37 12.13 -6.48
CA CYS A 173 11.11 13.54 -6.76
C CYS A 173 9.76 14.03 -6.25
N SER A 174 8.71 13.19 -6.26
CA SER A 174 7.40 13.58 -5.72
C SER A 174 7.44 13.87 -4.21
N ASP A 175 8.43 13.34 -3.49
CA ASP A 175 8.61 13.57 -2.04
C ASP A 175 9.48 14.80 -1.71
N LEU A 176 10.28 15.32 -2.67
CA LEU A 176 11.25 16.37 -2.37
C LEU A 176 10.62 17.72 -2.07
N GLY A 177 9.47 18.00 -2.65
CA GLY A 177 8.79 19.28 -2.52
C GLY A 177 7.49 19.26 -1.74
N LYS A 178 7.15 18.13 -1.05
CA LYS A 178 5.88 18.02 -0.29
C LYS A 178 5.77 19.07 0.83
N PRO A 179 4.56 19.61 1.09
CA PRO A 179 3.30 19.44 0.35
C PRO A 179 3.19 20.33 -0.90
N ASP A 180 2.25 20.00 -1.77
CA ASP A 180 1.87 20.74 -3.00
C ASP A 180 3.03 20.96 -3.98
N GLY A 181 4.04 20.08 -3.93
CA GLY A 181 5.29 20.21 -4.66
C GLY A 181 5.20 19.82 -6.12
N LEU A 182 6.17 20.33 -6.89
CA LEU A 182 6.43 19.93 -8.28
C LEU A 182 7.95 19.90 -8.49
N THR A 183 8.46 18.70 -8.80
CA THR A 183 9.88 18.50 -9.06
C THR A 183 10.06 17.84 -10.43
N ILE A 184 10.81 18.48 -11.31
CA ILE A 184 11.14 17.97 -12.65
C ILE A 184 12.65 17.81 -12.70
N LEU A 185 13.18 16.62 -12.96
CA LEU A 185 14.61 16.32 -13.06
C LEU A 185 14.89 15.43 -14.27
N ASP A 186 16.05 15.64 -14.87
CA ASP A 186 16.64 14.78 -15.89
C ASP A 186 17.76 13.91 -15.31
N MET A 187 18.32 13.01 -16.12
CA MET A 187 19.43 12.13 -15.69
C MET A 187 20.67 12.91 -15.29
N SER A 188 20.91 14.07 -15.90
CA SER A 188 22.03 14.97 -15.58
C SER A 188 21.95 15.58 -14.19
N ASP A 189 20.75 15.64 -13.59
CA ASP A 189 20.55 16.23 -12.26
C ASP A 189 20.83 15.24 -11.12
N ILE A 190 21.06 13.95 -11.42
CA ILE A 190 21.25 12.91 -10.42
C ILE A 190 22.40 13.23 -9.46
N PRO A 191 23.63 13.63 -9.93
CA PRO A 191 24.73 13.91 -9.02
C PRO A 191 24.41 15.00 -7.99
N ASP A 192 23.72 16.06 -8.41
CA ASP A 192 23.48 17.23 -7.57
C ASP A 192 22.22 17.11 -6.72
N ARG A 193 21.19 16.41 -7.19
CA ARG A 193 19.86 16.40 -6.58
C ARG A 193 19.45 15.08 -5.94
N ILE A 194 19.99 13.96 -6.41
CA ILE A 194 19.62 12.60 -5.95
C ILE A 194 20.73 12.00 -5.09
N TRP A 195 21.98 12.04 -5.53
CA TRP A 195 23.09 11.43 -4.81
C TRP A 195 23.31 11.94 -3.38
N PRO A 196 23.11 13.23 -3.04
CA PRO A 196 23.22 13.69 -1.65
C PRO A 196 22.15 13.14 -0.70
N LEU A 197 21.08 12.54 -1.24
CA LEU A 197 19.97 12.02 -0.43
C LEU A 197 20.37 10.72 0.29
N SER A 198 19.73 10.49 1.44
CA SER A 198 19.86 9.21 2.14
C SER A 198 19.37 8.04 1.28
N VAL A 199 20.05 6.89 1.34
CA VAL A 199 19.64 5.63 0.69
C VAL A 199 18.20 5.22 0.99
N ARG A 200 17.63 5.66 2.11
CA ARG A 200 16.23 5.44 2.51
C ARG A 200 15.22 6.04 1.52
N LYS A 201 15.63 7.01 0.71
CA LYS A 201 14.77 7.64 -0.30
C LYS A 201 14.51 6.75 -1.51
N ILE A 202 15.35 5.74 -1.73
CA ILE A 202 15.12 4.74 -2.78
C ILE A 202 13.99 3.81 -2.35
N ASN A 203 12.86 3.84 -3.07
CA ASN A 203 11.75 2.95 -2.83
C ASN A 203 12.18 1.49 -3.10
N GLY A 204 12.13 0.65 -2.07
CA GLY A 204 12.67 -0.73 -2.06
C GLY A 204 13.81 -0.92 -1.06
N ILE A 205 14.42 0.16 -0.55
CA ILE A 205 15.36 0.12 0.57
C ILE A 205 14.58 0.36 1.86
N GLY A 206 14.12 -0.72 2.48
CA GLY A 206 13.39 -0.66 3.74
C GLY A 206 14.30 -0.52 4.97
N PRO A 207 13.74 -0.37 6.20
CA PRO A 207 14.52 -0.11 7.41
C PRO A 207 15.63 -1.13 7.72
N LYS A 208 15.43 -2.41 7.37
CA LYS A 208 16.45 -3.46 7.57
C LYS A 208 17.63 -3.29 6.61
N ALA A 209 17.35 -3.03 5.33
CA ALA A 209 18.38 -2.79 4.33
C ALA A 209 19.14 -1.48 4.62
N THR A 210 18.43 -0.42 5.02
CA THR A 210 19.02 0.85 5.45
C THR A 210 20.04 0.63 6.57
N LYS A 211 19.64 0.00 7.69
CA LYS A 211 20.55 -0.28 8.80
C LYS A 211 21.76 -1.10 8.39
N LYS A 212 21.59 -2.05 7.48
CA LYS A 212 22.69 -2.86 6.97
C LYS A 212 23.64 -2.02 6.10
N LEU A 213 23.11 -1.17 5.22
CA LEU A 213 23.93 -0.23 4.43
C LEU A 213 24.71 0.75 5.34
N GLU A 214 24.02 1.36 6.31
CA GLU A 214 24.64 2.25 7.31
C GLU A 214 25.77 1.56 8.09
N SER A 215 25.59 0.28 8.47
CA SER A 215 26.64 -0.49 9.14
C SER A 215 27.87 -0.80 8.26
N LEU A 216 27.72 -0.64 6.94
CA LEU A 216 28.79 -0.78 5.94
C LEU A 216 29.37 0.58 5.51
N GLY A 217 28.98 1.68 6.17
CA GLY A 217 29.42 3.04 5.85
C GLY A 217 28.69 3.67 4.66
N ILE A 218 27.56 3.09 4.20
CA ILE A 218 26.78 3.58 3.07
C ILE A 218 25.50 4.24 3.60
N THR A 219 25.47 5.56 3.60
CA THR A 219 24.34 6.37 4.13
C THR A 219 23.61 7.15 3.04
N THR A 220 24.35 7.57 2.01
CA THR A 220 23.85 8.35 0.88
C THR A 220 23.74 7.51 -0.40
N ILE A 221 22.95 8.01 -1.35
CA ILE A 221 22.83 7.38 -2.68
C ILE A 221 24.16 7.47 -3.44
N ALA A 222 24.95 8.55 -3.24
CA ALA A 222 26.28 8.68 -3.83
C ALA A 222 27.24 7.57 -3.35
N GLU A 223 27.30 7.34 -2.03
CA GLU A 223 28.12 6.27 -1.46
C GLU A 223 27.69 4.88 -1.97
N LEU A 224 26.37 4.67 -2.16
CA LEU A 224 25.86 3.44 -2.74
C LEU A 224 26.26 3.29 -4.22
N ALA A 225 26.22 4.37 -5.01
CA ALA A 225 26.63 4.38 -6.41
C ALA A 225 28.15 4.13 -6.58
N GLN A 226 28.96 4.56 -5.63
CA GLN A 226 30.42 4.34 -5.63
C GLN A 226 30.83 2.96 -5.10
N ALA A 227 29.92 2.24 -4.45
CA ALA A 227 30.20 0.93 -3.88
C ALA A 227 30.42 -0.12 -4.97
N GLU A 228 31.50 -0.88 -4.86
CA GLU A 228 31.78 -1.98 -5.77
C GLU A 228 30.68 -3.02 -5.76
N LEU A 229 30.22 -3.45 -6.95
CA LEU A 229 29.16 -4.44 -7.06
C LEU A 229 29.49 -5.76 -6.35
N SER A 230 30.74 -6.21 -6.44
CA SER A 230 31.25 -7.40 -5.75
C SER A 230 31.11 -7.29 -4.23
N PHE A 231 31.42 -6.11 -3.67
CA PHE A 231 31.25 -5.84 -2.24
C PHE A 231 29.78 -5.93 -1.84
N LEU A 232 28.87 -5.29 -2.61
CA LEU A 232 27.45 -5.37 -2.35
C LEU A 232 26.92 -6.81 -2.43
N GLN A 233 27.42 -7.62 -3.39
CA GLN A 233 26.99 -9.02 -3.58
C GLN A 233 27.30 -9.90 -2.38
N VAL A 234 28.46 -9.72 -1.74
CA VAL A 234 28.84 -10.43 -0.52
C VAL A 234 27.83 -10.20 0.61
N HIS A 235 27.27 -8.97 0.69
CA HIS A 235 26.40 -8.60 1.79
C HIS A 235 24.91 -8.79 1.51
N PHE A 236 24.47 -8.64 0.27
CA PHE A 236 23.04 -8.60 -0.08
C PHE A 236 22.59 -9.70 -1.06
N GLY A 237 23.53 -10.48 -1.59
CA GLY A 237 23.27 -11.48 -2.64
C GLY A 237 23.14 -10.85 -4.04
N CYS A 238 23.26 -11.65 -5.09
CA CYS A 238 23.42 -11.17 -6.46
C CYS A 238 22.25 -10.27 -6.93
N SER A 239 21.02 -10.76 -6.88
CA SER A 239 19.85 -10.02 -7.45
C SER A 239 19.60 -8.67 -6.78
N TYR A 240 19.67 -8.61 -5.45
CA TYR A 240 19.39 -7.36 -4.74
C TYR A 240 20.53 -6.36 -4.90
N SER A 241 21.78 -6.81 -4.98
CA SER A 241 22.94 -5.95 -5.21
C SER A 241 22.96 -5.35 -6.62
N THR A 242 22.63 -6.12 -7.65
CA THR A 242 22.47 -5.59 -9.01
C THR A 242 21.42 -4.48 -9.02
N TRP A 243 20.26 -4.74 -8.39
CA TRP A 243 19.22 -3.73 -8.29
C TRP A 243 19.64 -2.49 -7.47
N LEU A 244 20.37 -2.66 -6.36
CA LEU A 244 20.89 -1.53 -5.57
C LEU A 244 21.84 -0.65 -6.40
N HIS A 245 22.73 -1.30 -7.18
CA HIS A 245 23.67 -0.61 -8.06
C HIS A 245 22.93 0.16 -9.16
N GLU A 246 21.99 -0.47 -9.88
CA GLU A 246 21.16 0.18 -10.91
C GLU A 246 20.35 1.35 -10.32
N ALA A 247 19.67 1.12 -9.19
CA ALA A 247 18.85 2.13 -8.54
C ALA A 247 19.65 3.36 -8.08
N SER A 248 20.88 3.19 -7.58
CA SER A 248 21.77 4.30 -7.18
C SER A 248 22.25 5.14 -8.37
N HIS A 249 22.32 4.55 -9.57
CA HIS A 249 22.62 5.23 -10.82
C HIS A 249 21.39 5.78 -11.53
N GLY A 250 20.19 5.67 -10.90
CA GLY A 250 18.93 6.13 -11.46
C GLY A 250 18.42 5.30 -12.63
N ILE A 251 18.85 4.05 -12.76
CA ILE A 251 18.45 3.14 -13.84
C ILE A 251 17.16 2.40 -13.43
N ASP A 252 16.10 2.58 -14.20
CA ASP A 252 14.82 1.88 -14.03
C ASP A 252 14.05 1.86 -15.36
N GLU A 253 14.02 0.73 -16.01
CA GLU A 253 13.37 0.56 -17.31
C GLU A 253 11.91 0.10 -17.22
N ARG A 254 11.39 -0.09 -16.02
CA ARG A 254 10.00 -0.56 -15.83
C ARG A 254 9.01 0.36 -16.54
N PRO A 255 8.10 -0.17 -17.38
CA PRO A 255 7.07 0.63 -18.02
C PRO A 255 5.96 1.03 -17.02
N VAL A 256 5.15 2.01 -17.40
CA VAL A 256 3.87 2.29 -16.75
C VAL A 256 2.85 1.25 -17.21
N VAL A 257 2.34 0.45 -16.26
CA VAL A 257 1.44 -0.68 -16.51
C VAL A 257 0.00 -0.27 -16.16
N THR A 258 -0.81 -0.04 -17.19
CA THR A 258 -2.18 0.49 -17.01
C THR A 258 -3.16 -0.53 -16.41
N TYR A 259 -2.85 -1.81 -16.49
CA TYR A 259 -3.66 -2.89 -15.93
C TYR A 259 -2.77 -4.04 -15.45
N ALA A 260 -3.03 -4.51 -14.25
CA ALA A 260 -2.41 -5.72 -13.69
C ALA A 260 -3.46 -6.56 -12.95
N GLU A 261 -3.49 -7.85 -13.25
CA GLU A 261 -4.36 -8.79 -12.52
C GLU A 261 -3.83 -9.00 -11.07
N PRO A 262 -4.74 -9.13 -10.11
CA PRO A 262 -4.33 -9.41 -8.73
C PRO A 262 -3.68 -10.80 -8.64
N LYS A 263 -2.54 -10.89 -7.96
CA LYS A 263 -1.85 -12.17 -7.72
C LYS A 263 -2.51 -13.00 -6.62
N SER A 264 -3.17 -12.35 -5.68
CA SER A 264 -3.88 -12.98 -4.55
C SER A 264 -4.94 -12.05 -3.97
N ILE A 265 -5.92 -12.66 -3.27
CA ILE A 265 -6.93 -11.96 -2.48
C ILE A 265 -6.84 -12.52 -1.06
N SER A 266 -6.77 -11.65 -0.05
CA SER A 266 -6.62 -12.06 1.34
C SER A 266 -7.38 -11.17 2.31
N ARG A 267 -7.74 -11.75 3.45
CA ARG A 267 -8.30 -11.05 4.61
C ARG A 267 -7.57 -11.49 5.86
N GLU A 268 -7.21 -10.54 6.71
CA GLU A 268 -6.59 -10.84 8.01
C GLU A 268 -7.18 -9.93 9.09
N THR A 269 -7.13 -10.41 10.33
CA THR A 269 -7.53 -9.66 11.51
C THR A 269 -6.50 -9.78 12.62
N THR A 270 -6.19 -8.65 13.27
CA THR A 270 -5.43 -8.61 14.51
C THR A 270 -6.42 -8.55 15.66
N PHE A 271 -6.32 -9.49 16.58
CA PHE A 271 -7.21 -9.55 17.75
C PHE A 271 -6.90 -8.43 18.74
N GLU A 272 -7.91 -7.96 19.47
CA GLU A 272 -7.74 -6.93 20.49
C GLU A 272 -6.87 -7.39 21.66
N ARG A 273 -6.96 -8.67 22.02
CA ARG A 273 -6.05 -9.40 22.90
C ARG A 273 -5.54 -10.64 22.23
N ASP A 274 -4.42 -11.19 22.67
CA ASP A 274 -3.93 -12.46 22.16
C ASP A 274 -4.83 -13.60 22.61
N LEU A 275 -5.29 -14.43 21.66
CA LEU A 275 -6.24 -15.51 21.87
C LEU A 275 -5.51 -16.83 22.12
N HIS A 276 -5.90 -17.53 23.18
CA HIS A 276 -5.34 -18.85 23.50
C HIS A 276 -5.99 -19.92 22.62
N PRO A 277 -5.20 -20.81 21.96
CA PRO A 277 -5.72 -21.78 21.00
C PRO A 277 -6.81 -22.70 21.54
N THR A 278 -6.73 -23.06 22.83
CA THR A 278 -7.68 -23.96 23.47
C THR A 278 -8.81 -23.19 24.16
N HIS A 279 -8.48 -22.20 24.98
CA HIS A 279 -9.48 -21.49 25.82
C HIS A 279 -10.37 -20.58 24.98
N ASP A 280 -9.82 -19.97 23.91
CA ASP A 280 -10.57 -19.05 23.02
C ASP A 280 -10.97 -19.75 21.69
N ARG A 281 -11.13 -21.08 21.70
CA ARG A 281 -11.38 -21.89 20.50
C ARG A 281 -12.61 -21.44 19.71
N LEU A 282 -13.68 -21.06 20.38
CA LEU A 282 -14.92 -20.59 19.73
C LEU A 282 -14.66 -19.28 18.99
N ALA A 283 -14.10 -18.26 19.65
CA ALA A 283 -13.78 -16.97 19.04
C ALA A 283 -12.80 -17.10 17.86
N LEU A 284 -11.81 -17.98 17.97
CA LEU A 284 -10.89 -18.29 16.87
C LEU A 284 -11.61 -18.95 15.69
N SER A 285 -12.52 -19.89 15.95
CA SER A 285 -13.30 -20.58 14.90
C SER A 285 -14.24 -19.64 14.18
N GLU A 286 -14.92 -18.76 14.89
CA GLU A 286 -15.80 -17.72 14.34
C GLU A 286 -15.01 -16.73 13.46
N ALA A 287 -13.91 -16.20 13.98
CA ALA A 287 -13.03 -15.29 13.23
C ALA A 287 -12.48 -15.97 11.97
N PHE A 288 -12.08 -17.24 12.06
CA PHE A 288 -11.55 -18.00 10.95
C PHE A 288 -12.61 -18.23 9.86
N THR A 289 -13.81 -18.60 10.25
CA THR A 289 -14.94 -18.79 9.33
C THR A 289 -15.31 -17.48 8.64
N ALA A 290 -15.42 -16.37 9.41
CA ALA A 290 -15.70 -15.06 8.87
C ALA A 290 -14.64 -14.60 7.84
N LEU A 291 -13.36 -14.86 8.09
CA LEU A 291 -12.29 -14.56 7.14
C LEU A 291 -12.41 -15.38 5.85
N CYS A 292 -12.74 -16.65 5.93
CA CYS A 292 -12.94 -17.52 4.76
C CYS A 292 -14.13 -17.02 3.91
N THR A 293 -15.25 -16.68 4.56
CA THR A 293 -16.43 -16.13 3.89
C THR A 293 -16.11 -14.80 3.18
N ARG A 294 -15.44 -13.88 3.86
CA ARG A 294 -15.03 -12.60 3.25
C ARG A 294 -14.06 -12.75 2.08
N VAL A 295 -13.15 -13.73 2.12
CA VAL A 295 -12.26 -14.02 0.98
C VAL A 295 -13.08 -14.57 -0.19
N ALA A 296 -14.07 -15.43 0.05
CA ALA A 296 -14.97 -15.95 -0.98
C ALA A 296 -15.79 -14.82 -1.62
N GLU A 297 -16.40 -13.96 -0.82
CA GLU A 297 -17.16 -12.77 -1.26
C GLU A 297 -16.28 -11.84 -2.11
N ASP A 298 -15.05 -11.56 -1.69
CA ASP A 298 -14.12 -10.72 -2.43
C ASP A 298 -13.70 -11.35 -3.77
N LEU A 299 -13.50 -12.68 -3.81
CA LEU A 299 -13.24 -13.41 -5.04
C LEU A 299 -14.42 -13.27 -6.02
N GLN A 300 -15.65 -13.57 -5.57
CA GLN A 300 -16.86 -13.48 -6.36
C GLN A 300 -17.12 -12.06 -6.87
N ARG A 301 -17.04 -11.06 -5.99
CA ARG A 301 -17.25 -9.65 -6.32
C ARG A 301 -16.26 -9.13 -7.38
N LYS A 302 -15.01 -9.63 -7.35
CA LYS A 302 -13.97 -9.27 -8.31
C LYS A 302 -13.92 -10.14 -9.56
N GLY A 303 -14.77 -11.16 -9.65
CA GLY A 303 -14.84 -12.07 -10.79
C GLY A 303 -13.69 -13.09 -10.88
N TYR A 304 -13.11 -13.49 -9.73
CA TYR A 304 -12.00 -14.45 -9.65
C TYR A 304 -12.39 -15.73 -8.91
N VAL A 305 -11.63 -16.77 -9.20
CA VAL A 305 -11.55 -18.03 -8.43
C VAL A 305 -10.10 -18.29 -8.08
N GLY A 306 -9.81 -18.92 -6.95
CA GLY A 306 -8.46 -19.22 -6.50
C GLY A 306 -8.23 -20.72 -6.37
N ARG A 307 -7.00 -21.20 -6.62
CA ARG A 307 -6.65 -22.61 -6.47
C ARG A 307 -5.75 -22.89 -5.27
N THR A 308 -4.93 -21.95 -4.86
CA THR A 308 -4.07 -22.10 -3.68
C THR A 308 -4.65 -21.32 -2.52
N ILE A 309 -5.02 -22.03 -1.45
CA ILE A 309 -5.55 -21.44 -0.22
C ILE A 309 -4.47 -21.45 0.84
N GLY A 310 -4.22 -20.31 1.45
CA GLY A 310 -3.20 -20.16 2.49
C GLY A 310 -3.73 -19.52 3.77
N ILE A 311 -3.05 -19.81 4.86
CA ILE A 311 -3.24 -19.15 6.15
C ILE A 311 -1.99 -18.38 6.57
N LYS A 312 -2.21 -17.34 7.35
CA LYS A 312 -1.17 -16.56 8.03
C LYS A 312 -1.53 -16.47 9.51
N LEU A 313 -0.64 -16.96 10.35
CA LEU A 313 -0.75 -16.84 11.80
C LEU A 313 0.39 -15.99 12.32
N ARG A 314 0.09 -15.05 13.21
CA ARG A 314 1.11 -14.34 13.99
C ARG A 314 0.84 -14.59 15.45
N PHE A 315 1.86 -15.03 16.17
CA PHE A 315 1.80 -15.30 17.59
C PHE A 315 2.06 -14.04 18.43
N GLU A 316 1.85 -14.14 19.74
CA GLU A 316 2.07 -13.07 20.72
C GLU A 316 3.49 -12.49 20.72
N ASP A 317 4.50 -13.31 20.36
CA ASP A 317 5.91 -12.92 20.18
C ASP A 317 6.24 -12.37 18.79
N PHE A 318 5.23 -12.05 17.98
CA PHE A 318 5.34 -11.58 16.59
C PHE A 318 5.94 -12.58 15.60
N HIS A 319 6.26 -13.80 16.00
CA HIS A 319 6.62 -14.87 15.06
C HIS A 319 5.44 -15.15 14.13
N THR A 320 5.73 -15.21 12.81
CA THR A 320 4.70 -15.43 11.78
C THR A 320 4.91 -16.77 11.10
N VAL A 321 3.83 -17.53 10.95
CA VAL A 321 3.79 -18.80 10.24
C VAL A 321 2.78 -18.73 9.11
N THR A 322 3.14 -19.21 7.92
CA THR A 322 2.24 -19.38 6.79
C THR A 322 2.20 -20.82 6.35
N ARG A 323 1.05 -21.29 5.87
CA ARG A 323 0.87 -22.61 5.24
C ARG A 323 -0.09 -22.46 4.08
N ASP A 324 0.22 -23.12 2.99
CA ASP A 324 -0.59 -23.12 1.78
C ASP A 324 -0.98 -24.56 1.39
N LEU A 325 -2.13 -24.70 0.71
CA LEU A 325 -2.65 -25.93 0.11
C LEU A 325 -3.19 -25.59 -1.28
N THR A 326 -2.69 -26.26 -2.31
CA THR A 326 -3.20 -26.13 -3.67
C THR A 326 -4.26 -27.19 -3.92
N LEU A 327 -5.44 -26.75 -4.31
CA LEU A 327 -6.59 -27.59 -4.64
C LEU A 327 -6.48 -28.13 -6.08
N ALA A 328 -7.18 -29.22 -6.38
CA ALA A 328 -7.28 -29.76 -7.73
C ALA A 328 -7.99 -28.77 -8.67
N VAL A 329 -9.05 -28.12 -8.18
CA VAL A 329 -9.89 -27.19 -8.94
C VAL A 329 -9.88 -25.80 -8.31
N HIS A 330 -10.14 -24.79 -9.13
CA HIS A 330 -10.32 -23.42 -8.66
C HIS A 330 -11.67 -23.28 -7.92
N THR A 331 -11.71 -22.43 -6.90
CA THR A 331 -12.91 -22.23 -6.11
C THR A 331 -13.06 -20.77 -5.65
N ALA A 332 -14.30 -20.33 -5.46
CA ALA A 332 -14.71 -19.17 -4.67
C ALA A 332 -15.80 -19.58 -3.65
N ASP A 333 -15.95 -20.90 -3.41
CA ASP A 333 -16.90 -21.42 -2.44
C ASP A 333 -16.33 -21.30 -1.01
N PRO A 334 -17.05 -20.62 -0.09
CA PRO A 334 -16.56 -20.39 1.27
C PRO A 334 -16.33 -21.70 2.06
N ALA A 335 -17.11 -22.76 1.83
CA ALA A 335 -16.94 -24.03 2.52
C ALA A 335 -15.66 -24.76 2.08
N SER A 336 -15.36 -24.74 0.78
CA SER A 336 -14.14 -25.29 0.20
C SER A 336 -12.90 -24.54 0.68
N ILE A 337 -12.96 -23.19 0.70
CA ILE A 337 -11.90 -22.33 1.25
C ILE A 337 -11.69 -22.66 2.73
N ARG A 338 -12.78 -22.75 3.52
CA ARG A 338 -12.71 -23.04 4.96
C ARG A 338 -12.11 -24.42 5.25
N ARG A 339 -12.43 -25.42 4.43
CA ARG A 339 -11.88 -26.79 4.53
C ARG A 339 -10.38 -26.77 4.25
N ALA A 340 -9.95 -26.22 3.12
CA ALA A 340 -8.55 -26.13 2.72
C ALA A 340 -7.71 -25.33 3.73
N ALA A 341 -8.20 -24.17 4.18
CA ALA A 341 -7.56 -23.37 5.22
C ALA A 341 -7.48 -24.16 6.56
N GLY A 342 -8.50 -24.96 6.90
CA GLY A 342 -8.50 -25.84 8.06
C GLY A 342 -7.42 -26.93 7.99
N GLU A 343 -7.18 -27.49 6.81
CA GLU A 343 -6.07 -28.43 6.59
C GLU A 343 -4.70 -27.76 6.74
N CYS A 344 -4.56 -26.54 6.25
CA CYS A 344 -3.36 -25.74 6.50
C CYS A 344 -3.13 -25.51 8.00
N LEU A 345 -4.20 -25.21 8.75
CA LEU A 345 -4.13 -24.96 10.20
C LEU A 345 -3.69 -26.22 10.98
N ARG A 346 -4.16 -27.41 10.60
CA ARG A 346 -3.75 -28.69 11.23
C ARG A 346 -2.25 -28.96 11.12
N ARG A 347 -1.56 -28.36 10.14
CA ARG A 347 -0.10 -28.48 9.94
C ARG A 347 0.71 -27.51 10.80
N VAL A 348 0.06 -26.76 11.70
CA VAL A 348 0.71 -25.80 12.58
C VAL A 348 0.50 -26.19 14.03
N THR A 349 1.59 -26.31 14.78
CA THR A 349 1.52 -26.56 16.23
C THR A 349 1.22 -25.24 16.95
N LEU A 350 0.04 -25.14 17.55
CA LEU A 350 -0.44 -23.95 18.25
C LEU A 350 -0.06 -24.00 19.74
N LYS A 351 1.19 -23.68 20.09
CA LYS A 351 1.68 -23.65 21.49
C LYS A 351 1.60 -22.27 22.15
N LYS A 352 1.46 -21.21 21.36
CA LYS A 352 1.44 -19.82 21.82
C LYS A 352 0.10 -19.17 21.49
N LYS A 353 -0.22 -18.08 22.18
CA LYS A 353 -1.41 -17.27 21.88
C LYS A 353 -1.29 -16.64 20.49
N LEU A 354 -2.42 -16.53 19.82
CA LEU A 354 -2.53 -15.94 18.48
C LEU A 354 -2.87 -14.45 18.58
N ARG A 355 -2.03 -13.64 17.94
CA ARG A 355 -2.22 -12.20 17.79
C ARG A 355 -2.99 -11.86 16.53
N LEU A 356 -2.75 -12.58 15.43
CA LEU A 356 -3.34 -12.33 14.11
C LEU A 356 -3.65 -13.64 13.42
N LEU A 357 -4.76 -13.64 12.70
CA LEU A 357 -5.20 -14.69 11.82
C LEU A 357 -5.52 -14.11 10.44
N GLY A 358 -5.05 -14.77 9.37
CA GLY A 358 -5.31 -14.40 7.99
C GLY A 358 -5.61 -15.59 7.11
N VAL A 359 -6.41 -15.37 6.07
CA VAL A 359 -6.72 -16.33 5.00
C VAL A 359 -6.45 -15.66 3.65
N ARG A 360 -5.85 -16.40 2.73
CA ARG A 360 -5.46 -15.94 1.39
C ARG A 360 -5.90 -16.96 0.34
N ALA A 361 -6.39 -16.46 -0.79
CA ALA A 361 -6.52 -17.20 -2.02
C ALA A 361 -5.55 -16.67 -3.07
N SER A 362 -4.81 -17.53 -3.73
CA SER A 362 -3.84 -17.21 -4.79
C SER A 362 -3.93 -18.24 -5.94
N THR A 363 -3.04 -18.12 -6.93
CA THR A 363 -3.21 -18.84 -8.21
C THR A 363 -4.60 -18.54 -8.76
N LEU A 364 -4.85 -17.24 -8.94
CA LEU A 364 -6.15 -16.73 -9.36
C LEU A 364 -6.37 -17.00 -10.85
N SER A 365 -7.65 -17.22 -11.20
CA SER A 365 -8.13 -17.26 -12.58
C SER A 365 -9.43 -16.49 -12.68
N SER A 366 -9.69 -15.83 -13.80
CA SER A 366 -10.99 -15.18 -14.02
C SER A 366 -12.09 -16.23 -14.15
N ILE A 367 -13.26 -15.97 -13.60
CA ILE A 367 -14.44 -16.86 -13.71
C ILE A 367 -14.78 -17.14 -15.17
N GLN A 368 -14.62 -16.14 -16.05
CA GLN A 368 -14.90 -16.29 -17.48
C GLN A 368 -13.92 -17.27 -18.15
N SER A 369 -12.63 -17.17 -17.85
CA SER A 369 -11.60 -18.06 -18.42
C SER A 369 -11.71 -19.49 -17.90
N THR A 370 -12.18 -19.69 -16.67
CA THR A 370 -12.38 -21.03 -16.08
C THR A 370 -13.57 -21.72 -16.74
N LYS A 371 -14.71 -21.03 -16.91
CA LYS A 371 -15.88 -21.57 -17.62
C LYS A 371 -15.58 -21.96 -19.07
N ALA A 372 -14.75 -21.16 -19.77
CA ALA A 372 -14.35 -21.45 -21.14
C ALA A 372 -13.49 -22.74 -21.23
N LYS A 373 -12.60 -22.99 -20.26
CA LYS A 373 -11.79 -24.22 -20.19
C LYS A 373 -12.64 -25.44 -19.85
N ASP A 374 -13.58 -25.34 -18.93
CA ASP A 374 -14.49 -26.44 -18.57
C ASP A 374 -15.37 -26.84 -19.77
N VAL A 375 -15.85 -25.89 -20.56
CA VAL A 375 -16.62 -26.15 -21.79
C VAL A 375 -15.78 -26.84 -22.87
N LEU A 376 -14.50 -26.48 -23.00
CA LEU A 376 -13.58 -27.11 -23.94
C LEU A 376 -13.25 -28.55 -23.51
N GLN A 377 -13.00 -28.81 -22.22
CA GLN A 377 -12.76 -30.16 -21.71
C GLN A 377 -13.98 -31.07 -21.85
N GLN A 378 -15.21 -30.56 -21.69
CA GLN A 378 -16.42 -31.32 -21.92
C GLN A 378 -16.65 -31.70 -23.40
N ARG A 379 -16.10 -30.92 -24.34
CA ARG A 379 -16.18 -31.20 -25.79
C ARG A 379 -15.14 -32.21 -26.25
N GLU A 380 -14.09 -32.46 -25.48
CA GLU A 380 -13.01 -33.41 -25.78
C GLU A 380 -13.23 -34.81 -25.16
N LEU A 381 -14.31 -35.05 -24.44
CA LEU A 381 -14.66 -36.38 -24.00
C LEU A 381 -15.13 -37.19 -25.22
N PRO A 382 -14.44 -38.32 -25.58
CA PRO A 382 -14.89 -39.16 -26.71
C PRO A 382 -16.30 -39.69 -26.38
N LEU A 383 -17.18 -39.60 -27.33
CA LEU A 383 -18.40 -40.39 -27.33
C LEU A 383 -17.95 -41.86 -27.53
N GLU A 384 -17.83 -42.62 -26.42
CA GLU A 384 -17.76 -44.06 -26.52
C GLU A 384 -19.13 -44.54 -27.03
N LEU A 385 -19.11 -45.04 -28.29
CA LEU A 385 -20.18 -45.80 -28.92
C LEU A 385 -20.07 -47.25 -28.51
#